data_02179d49fe09be10cd5113115e515660
#
_entry.id   02179d49fe09be10cd5113115e515660
#
_cell.length_a   1.000
_cell.length_b   1.000
_cell.length_c   1.000
_cell.angle_alpha   90.00
_cell.angle_beta   90.00
_cell.angle_gamma   90.00
#
_symmetry.space_group_name_H-M   'P 1'
#
loop_
_entity.id
_entity.type
_entity.pdbx_description
1 polymer ?
#
loop_
_entity_poly.entity_id
_entity_poly.type
_entity_poly.pdbx_seq_one_letter_code
_entity_poly.pdbx_strand_id
1 'polypeptide(L)'
;MSEFQKIIKYFAIALAMFLIFSIISGISFGLSLVGNIFNGNDSEVLEDVLELVEIEDNINVLDISVTSSNILIKVGDTFKIDTDNKYIDYKQDGKKFKVTEKKHNLFNSNNSKLIIYIPSDMTLDDVEIDSGAGKIDVDKLSVRNLNLNLGAGSVNIDNLMVFNSASIDGGAGETVIKNSDINNLELDMGVGRFSITATILGNSDIDHGVGEAIINLLGDAMEYQINVSKGLGSVSVDGKNINNNSIIGNGMNKIDLDCGVGSVVVNFLR
;
A
#
# COMPACT_ATOMS: atom_id res chain seq x y z
N MET A 1 -30.20 -31.76 -16.35
CA MET A 1 -30.06 -30.32 -16.63
C MET A 1 -30.77 -30.02 -17.95
N SER A 2 -31.65 -29.02 -17.95
CA SER A 2 -32.30 -28.58 -19.20
C SER A 2 -31.26 -27.90 -20.12
N GLU A 3 -31.53 -27.84 -21.43
CA GLU A 3 -30.65 -27.17 -22.39
C GLU A 3 -30.41 -25.69 -21.99
N PHE A 4 -31.43 -25.04 -21.48
CA PHE A 4 -31.36 -23.66 -20.96
C PHE A 4 -30.38 -23.52 -19.76
N GLN A 5 -30.38 -24.48 -18.84
CA GLN A 5 -29.43 -24.48 -17.71
C GLN A 5 -27.97 -24.71 -18.17
N LYS A 6 -27.77 -25.50 -19.23
CA LYS A 6 -26.43 -25.67 -19.84
C LYS A 6 -25.94 -24.36 -20.45
N ILE A 7 -26.80 -23.64 -21.18
CA ILE A 7 -26.48 -22.34 -21.79
C ILE A 7 -26.08 -21.32 -20.71
N ILE A 8 -26.88 -21.19 -19.65
CA ILE A 8 -26.54 -20.28 -18.52
C ILE A 8 -25.19 -20.65 -17.89
N LYS A 9 -24.96 -21.95 -17.65
CA LYS A 9 -23.69 -22.43 -17.09
C LYS A 9 -22.52 -22.07 -17.98
N TYR A 10 -22.57 -22.32 -19.26
CA TYR A 10 -21.48 -22.01 -20.19
C TYR A 10 -21.27 -20.50 -20.35
N PHE A 11 -22.35 -19.72 -20.33
CA PHE A 11 -22.27 -18.26 -20.34
C PHE A 11 -21.61 -17.72 -19.08
N ALA A 12 -21.96 -18.22 -17.90
CA ALA A 12 -21.34 -17.86 -16.65
C ALA A 12 -19.84 -18.21 -16.61
N ILE A 13 -19.47 -19.40 -17.13
CA ILE A 13 -18.07 -19.82 -17.25
C ILE A 13 -17.31 -18.91 -18.22
N ALA A 14 -17.88 -18.58 -19.37
CA ALA A 14 -17.27 -17.70 -20.35
C ALA A 14 -17.10 -16.28 -19.81
N LEU A 15 -18.09 -15.75 -19.08
CA LEU A 15 -18.02 -14.45 -18.42
C LEU A 15 -16.94 -14.44 -17.33
N ALA A 16 -16.86 -15.49 -16.50
CA ALA A 16 -15.83 -15.62 -15.49
C ALA A 16 -14.43 -15.68 -16.11
N MET A 17 -14.24 -16.46 -17.18
CA MET A 17 -12.95 -16.50 -17.90
C MET A 17 -12.62 -15.15 -18.54
N PHE A 18 -13.60 -14.44 -19.11
CA PHE A 18 -13.40 -13.11 -19.67
C PHE A 18 -12.98 -12.11 -18.60
N LEU A 19 -13.62 -12.12 -17.43
CA LEU A 19 -13.25 -11.26 -16.31
C LEU A 19 -11.82 -11.58 -15.80
N ILE A 20 -11.50 -12.86 -15.62
CA ILE A 20 -10.16 -13.30 -15.23
C ILE A 20 -9.11 -12.87 -16.27
N PHE A 21 -9.40 -13.05 -17.56
CA PHE A 21 -8.50 -12.64 -18.64
C PHE A 21 -8.34 -11.12 -18.69
N SER A 22 -9.41 -10.36 -18.48
CA SER A 22 -9.39 -8.89 -18.43
C SER A 22 -8.57 -8.40 -17.25
N ILE A 23 -8.69 -9.04 -16.08
CA ILE A 23 -7.89 -8.73 -14.88
C ILE A 23 -6.42 -9.06 -15.13
N ILE A 24 -6.10 -10.26 -15.64
CA ILE A 24 -4.71 -10.68 -15.94
C ILE A 24 -4.10 -9.76 -17.01
N SER A 25 -4.85 -9.41 -18.05
CA SER A 25 -4.38 -8.48 -19.09
C SER A 25 -4.17 -7.07 -18.53
N GLY A 26 -5.04 -6.61 -17.64
CA GLY A 26 -4.88 -5.34 -16.93
C GLY A 26 -3.65 -5.33 -16.04
N ILE A 27 -3.41 -6.41 -15.29
CA ILE A 27 -2.23 -6.60 -14.45
C ILE A 27 -0.96 -6.69 -15.32
N SER A 28 -0.99 -7.47 -16.42
CA SER A 28 0.16 -7.59 -17.33
C SER A 28 0.48 -6.27 -18.01
N PHE A 29 -0.52 -5.47 -18.36
CA PHE A 29 -0.35 -4.12 -18.88
C PHE A 29 0.20 -3.19 -17.80
N GLY A 30 -0.33 -3.23 -16.58
CA GLY A 30 0.18 -2.49 -15.44
C GLY A 30 1.62 -2.87 -15.09
N LEU A 31 1.94 -4.17 -15.06
CA LEU A 31 3.31 -4.68 -14.83
C LEU A 31 4.27 -4.32 -15.94
N SER A 32 3.83 -4.24 -17.22
CA SER A 32 4.67 -3.77 -18.32
C SER A 32 4.97 -2.29 -18.22
N LEU A 33 4.03 -1.48 -17.73
CA LEU A 33 4.26 -0.08 -17.39
C LEU A 33 5.25 0.05 -16.23
N VAL A 34 5.10 -0.76 -15.19
CA VAL A 34 6.00 -0.81 -14.04
C VAL A 34 7.37 -1.36 -14.44
N GLY A 35 7.44 -2.42 -15.27
CA GLY A 35 8.70 -2.99 -15.77
C GLY A 35 9.55 -2.01 -16.59
N ASN A 36 8.92 -1.11 -17.34
CA ASN A 36 9.61 -0.02 -18.04
C ASN A 36 10.13 1.06 -17.07
N ILE A 37 9.53 1.18 -15.88
CA ILE A 37 9.99 2.09 -14.82
C ILE A 37 11.25 1.51 -14.13
N PHE A 38 11.33 0.19 -13.97
CA PHE A 38 12.48 -0.48 -13.32
C PHE A 38 13.70 -0.70 -14.23
N ASN A 39 13.54 -0.70 -15.57
CA ASN A 39 14.64 -0.87 -16.53
C ASN A 39 15.15 0.45 -17.12
N GLY A 40 14.77 1.59 -16.57
CA GLY A 40 15.36 2.88 -16.94
C GLY A 40 16.83 2.91 -16.54
N ASN A 41 17.73 2.76 -17.52
CA ASN A 41 19.14 3.05 -17.33
C ASN A 41 19.31 4.43 -16.71
N ASP A 42 20.08 4.47 -15.63
CA ASP A 42 20.68 5.69 -15.11
C ASP A 42 21.50 6.37 -16.23
N SER A 43 20.92 7.28 -16.94
CA SER A 43 21.65 8.23 -17.80
C SER A 43 20.77 9.42 -18.13
N GLU A 44 21.22 10.50 -17.62
CA GLU A 44 20.90 11.91 -17.83
C GLU A 44 20.22 12.56 -16.64
N VAL A 45 21.08 13.11 -15.80
CA VAL A 45 20.79 14.21 -14.89
C VAL A 45 20.43 15.41 -15.78
N LEU A 46 19.15 15.56 -16.10
CA LEU A 46 18.64 16.86 -16.45
C LEU A 46 18.44 17.60 -15.14
N GLU A 47 19.29 18.58 -14.89
CA GLU A 47 19.06 19.64 -13.90
C GLU A 47 17.83 20.47 -14.34
N ASP A 48 16.64 19.89 -14.29
CA ASP A 48 15.42 20.69 -14.26
C ASP A 48 15.26 21.19 -12.82
N VAL A 49 15.26 22.49 -12.69
CA VAL A 49 15.20 23.26 -11.46
C VAL A 49 14.03 22.75 -10.61
N LEU A 50 14.37 21.93 -9.65
CA LEU A 50 13.45 21.52 -8.60
C LEU A 50 13.22 22.74 -7.72
N GLU A 51 11.99 23.20 -7.61
CA GLU A 51 11.66 24.33 -6.74
C GLU A 51 11.72 23.83 -5.29
N LEU A 52 12.85 24.07 -4.63
CA LEU A 52 13.05 23.76 -3.24
C LEU A 52 12.27 24.76 -2.40
N VAL A 53 11.21 24.31 -1.75
CA VAL A 53 10.44 25.13 -0.81
C VAL A 53 10.75 24.71 0.60
N GLU A 54 11.45 25.56 1.35
CA GLU A 54 11.56 25.43 2.79
C GLU A 54 10.24 25.84 3.44
N ILE A 55 9.73 24.97 4.29
CA ILE A 55 8.42 25.10 4.92
C ILE A 55 8.62 25.48 6.39
N GLU A 56 7.74 26.32 6.93
CA GLU A 56 7.84 26.73 8.33
C GLU A 56 7.77 25.52 9.30
N ASP A 57 8.58 25.57 10.36
CA ASP A 57 8.90 24.49 11.30
C ASP A 57 7.77 23.92 12.14
N ASN A 58 6.52 23.95 11.69
CA ASN A 58 5.37 23.60 12.56
C ASN A 58 4.33 22.69 11.90
N ILE A 59 4.76 21.88 10.93
CA ILE A 59 3.85 20.92 10.28
C ILE A 59 3.69 19.68 11.15
N ASN A 60 2.44 19.28 11.36
CA ASN A 60 2.11 18.00 11.99
C ASN A 60 1.02 17.22 11.22
N VAL A 61 0.45 17.79 10.16
CA VAL A 61 -0.51 17.11 9.27
C VAL A 61 -0.02 17.22 7.82
N LEU A 62 0.08 16.10 7.14
CA LEU A 62 0.49 16.00 5.74
C LEU A 62 -0.66 15.38 4.94
N ASP A 63 -1.14 16.12 3.93
CA ASP A 63 -2.24 15.71 3.04
C ASP A 63 -1.75 15.78 1.59
N ILE A 64 -1.63 14.62 0.94
CA ILE A 64 -1.11 14.48 -0.43
C ILE A 64 -2.18 13.86 -1.31
N SER A 65 -2.55 14.54 -2.38
CA SER A 65 -3.48 14.01 -3.38
C SER A 65 -2.86 14.14 -4.77
N VAL A 66 -2.41 13.01 -5.33
CA VAL A 66 -1.78 12.97 -6.66
C VAL A 66 -2.48 11.95 -7.57
N THR A 67 -2.42 12.20 -8.87
CA THR A 67 -3.05 11.33 -9.86
C THR A 67 -2.07 10.28 -10.40
N SER A 68 -0.81 10.69 -10.66
CA SER A 68 0.17 9.83 -11.35
C SER A 68 1.64 10.10 -10.99
N SER A 69 1.91 11.04 -10.08
CA SER A 69 3.28 11.31 -9.62
C SER A 69 3.77 10.21 -8.69
N ASN A 70 5.04 9.84 -8.84
CA ASN A 70 5.71 8.98 -7.87
C ASN A 70 6.03 9.79 -6.61
N ILE A 71 5.62 9.26 -5.45
CA ILE A 71 5.83 9.90 -4.15
C ILE A 71 7.04 9.24 -3.48
N LEU A 72 7.99 10.05 -3.02
CA LEU A 72 9.13 9.62 -2.25
C LEU A 72 9.16 10.38 -0.92
N ILE A 73 8.96 9.70 0.19
CA ILE A 73 9.13 10.26 1.53
C ILE A 73 10.51 9.85 2.03
N LYS A 74 11.38 10.83 2.25
CA LYS A 74 12.78 10.64 2.62
C LYS A 74 13.11 11.30 3.94
N VAL A 75 14.12 10.79 4.61
CA VAL A 75 14.69 11.46 5.77
C VAL A 75 15.46 12.72 5.32
N GLY A 76 15.21 13.84 5.98
CA GLY A 76 15.90 15.11 5.77
C GLY A 76 16.26 15.81 7.08
N ASP A 77 17.00 16.90 6.97
CA ASP A 77 17.35 17.74 8.14
C ASP A 77 16.21 18.71 8.49
N THR A 78 15.42 19.10 7.47
CA THR A 78 14.26 19.99 7.61
C THR A 78 13.10 19.45 6.80
N PHE A 79 11.88 19.87 7.15
CA PHE A 79 10.70 19.55 6.34
C PHE A 79 10.75 20.37 5.04
N LYS A 80 10.79 19.69 3.90
CA LYS A 80 10.83 20.34 2.60
C LYS A 80 10.21 19.45 1.52
N ILE A 81 9.80 20.10 0.44
CA ILE A 81 9.24 19.44 -0.75
C ILE A 81 10.11 19.76 -1.96
N ASP A 82 10.18 18.80 -2.85
CA ASP A 82 10.91 18.86 -4.10
C ASP A 82 10.11 18.14 -5.20
N THR A 83 9.93 18.75 -6.37
CA THR A 83 9.14 18.12 -7.44
C THR A 83 9.55 18.63 -8.83
N ASP A 84 9.60 17.73 -9.80
CA ASP A 84 9.75 18.02 -11.23
C ASP A 84 8.38 18.17 -11.95
N ASN A 85 7.27 18.03 -11.19
CA ASN A 85 5.93 18.13 -11.75
C ASN A 85 5.35 19.55 -11.62
N LYS A 86 5.33 20.30 -12.72
CA LYS A 86 4.73 21.65 -12.77
C LYS A 86 3.23 21.72 -12.45
N TYR A 87 2.55 20.59 -12.34
CA TYR A 87 1.14 20.51 -11.98
C TYR A 87 0.92 20.30 -10.48
N ILE A 88 1.99 20.12 -9.71
CA ILE A 88 1.90 20.10 -8.26
C ILE A 88 1.61 21.50 -7.75
N ASP A 89 0.62 21.60 -6.90
CA ASP A 89 0.28 22.78 -6.11
C ASP A 89 0.39 22.41 -4.63
N TYR A 90 0.91 23.31 -3.82
CA TYR A 90 1.06 23.06 -2.39
C TYR A 90 0.60 24.27 -1.59
N LYS A 91 0.08 24.01 -0.42
CA LYS A 91 -0.40 25.04 0.51
C LYS A 91 -0.15 24.63 1.94
N GLN A 92 0.38 25.54 2.72
CA GLN A 92 0.39 25.42 4.17
C GLN A 92 -0.80 26.21 4.75
N ASP A 93 -1.55 25.57 5.67
CA ASP A 93 -2.62 26.18 6.43
C ASP A 93 -2.44 25.81 7.91
N GLY A 94 -1.79 26.71 8.65
CA GLY A 94 -1.35 26.45 10.01
C GLY A 94 -0.38 25.27 10.05
N LYS A 95 -0.78 24.20 10.74
CA LYS A 95 0.01 22.98 10.89
C LYS A 95 -0.22 21.94 9.80
N LYS A 96 -1.15 22.17 8.89
CA LYS A 96 -1.45 21.26 7.78
C LYS A 96 -0.70 21.68 6.53
N PHE A 97 0.06 20.78 5.97
CA PHE A 97 0.68 20.93 4.66
C PHE A 97 -0.07 20.06 3.65
N LYS A 98 -0.64 20.71 2.64
CA LYS A 98 -1.41 20.07 1.59
C LYS A 98 -0.67 20.14 0.25
N VAL A 99 -0.57 19.00 -0.42
CA VAL A 99 -0.02 18.86 -1.78
C VAL A 99 -1.09 18.28 -2.69
N THR A 100 -1.32 18.91 -3.83
CA THR A 100 -2.35 18.47 -4.78
C THR A 100 -1.82 18.50 -6.20
N GLU A 101 -2.01 17.42 -6.94
CA GLU A 101 -1.72 17.42 -8.38
C GLU A 101 -2.96 17.90 -9.16
N LYS A 102 -2.81 19.01 -9.90
CA LYS A 102 -3.88 19.52 -10.78
C LYS A 102 -4.12 18.55 -11.92
N LYS A 103 -5.39 18.32 -12.27
CA LYS A 103 -5.77 17.46 -13.40
C LYS A 103 -5.12 17.91 -14.70
N HIS A 104 -4.40 17.01 -15.35
CA HIS A 104 -3.83 17.20 -16.69
C HIS A 104 -4.10 15.94 -17.54
N ASN A 105 -3.79 16.02 -18.84
CA ASN A 105 -3.99 14.88 -19.73
C ASN A 105 -3.05 13.71 -19.36
N LEU A 106 -3.63 12.60 -18.91
CA LEU A 106 -2.92 11.38 -18.46
C LEU A 106 -1.98 10.77 -19.54
N PHE A 107 -2.19 11.11 -20.83
CA PHE A 107 -1.37 10.60 -21.94
C PHE A 107 0.04 11.24 -22.03
N ASN A 108 0.31 12.27 -21.24
CA ASN A 108 1.60 12.97 -21.16
C ASN A 108 2.22 12.88 -19.75
N SER A 109 1.83 11.91 -18.93
CA SER A 109 2.46 11.71 -17.63
C SER A 109 3.87 11.16 -17.84
N ASN A 110 4.85 12.00 -17.88
CA ASN A 110 6.22 11.64 -17.60
C ASN A 110 6.25 11.10 -16.16
N ASN A 111 7.18 10.19 -15.84
CA ASN A 111 7.46 9.67 -14.49
C ASN A 111 7.84 10.81 -13.51
N SER A 112 6.92 11.73 -13.28
CA SER A 112 7.17 12.87 -12.40
C SER A 112 7.28 12.42 -10.94
N LYS A 113 8.12 13.13 -10.20
CA LYS A 113 8.45 12.82 -8.81
C LYS A 113 7.97 13.94 -7.90
N LEU A 114 7.46 13.53 -6.76
CA LEU A 114 7.19 14.37 -5.61
C LEU A 114 8.02 13.83 -4.44
N ILE A 115 9.03 14.57 -4.00
CA ILE A 115 9.90 14.17 -2.91
C ILE A 115 9.57 15.03 -1.70
N ILE A 116 9.30 14.39 -0.56
CA ILE A 116 9.03 15.05 0.70
C ILE A 116 10.10 14.61 1.69
N TYR A 117 10.82 15.57 2.22
CA TYR A 117 11.82 15.32 3.24
C TYR A 117 11.23 15.60 4.61
N ILE A 118 11.34 14.64 5.51
CA ILE A 118 10.83 14.73 6.87
C ILE A 118 12.00 14.49 7.84
N PRO A 119 12.19 15.34 8.86
CA PRO A 119 13.21 15.10 9.90
C PRO A 119 13.00 13.75 10.60
N SER A 120 14.08 13.05 10.86
CA SER A 120 14.05 11.68 11.39
C SER A 120 13.47 11.55 12.80
N ASP A 121 13.46 12.62 13.56
CA ASP A 121 12.91 12.76 14.92
C ASP A 121 11.49 13.36 14.95
N MET A 122 10.96 13.74 13.76
CA MET A 122 9.62 14.29 13.63
C MET A 122 8.58 13.18 13.70
N THR A 123 7.53 13.41 14.49
CA THR A 123 6.33 12.58 14.48
C THR A 123 5.16 13.44 14.02
N LEU A 124 4.52 13.03 12.92
CA LEU A 124 3.33 13.69 12.42
C LEU A 124 2.09 13.19 13.17
N ASP A 125 1.08 14.04 13.32
CA ASP A 125 -0.21 13.65 13.91
C ASP A 125 -1.02 12.83 12.89
N ASP A 126 -1.16 13.36 11.67
CA ASP A 126 -1.92 12.71 10.60
C ASP A 126 -1.16 12.78 9.28
N VAL A 127 -1.13 11.67 8.57
CA VAL A 127 -0.65 11.57 7.19
C VAL A 127 -1.73 10.93 6.33
N GLU A 128 -2.18 11.65 5.31
CA GLU A 128 -3.15 11.20 4.32
C GLU A 128 -2.48 11.25 2.94
N ILE A 129 -2.48 10.11 2.23
CA ILE A 129 -1.90 9.99 0.90
C ILE A 129 -2.92 9.32 -0.02
N ASP A 130 -3.44 10.09 -0.97
CA ASP A 130 -4.29 9.61 -2.05
C ASP A 130 -3.48 9.59 -3.35
N SER A 131 -3.26 8.41 -3.91
CA SER A 131 -2.56 8.25 -5.20
C SER A 131 -3.42 7.44 -6.18
N GLY A 132 -3.71 8.01 -7.34
CA GLY A 132 -4.46 7.30 -8.38
C GLY A 132 -3.66 6.17 -9.00
N ALA A 133 -2.42 6.46 -9.41
CA ALA A 133 -1.50 5.47 -9.98
C ALA A 133 -0.05 5.92 -9.76
N GLY A 134 0.88 4.97 -9.65
CA GLY A 134 2.30 5.30 -9.52
C GLY A 134 3.00 4.49 -8.43
N LYS A 135 4.06 5.06 -7.91
CA LYS A 135 4.89 4.45 -6.88
C LYS A 135 4.93 5.33 -5.65
N ILE A 136 4.80 4.70 -4.48
CA ILE A 136 5.01 5.34 -3.18
C ILE A 136 6.19 4.64 -2.51
N ASP A 137 7.28 5.36 -2.28
CA ASP A 137 8.44 4.90 -1.54
C ASP A 137 8.60 5.72 -0.25
N VAL A 138 8.68 5.06 0.89
CA VAL A 138 8.86 5.69 2.19
C VAL A 138 10.08 5.08 2.87
N ASP A 139 11.10 5.89 3.10
CA ASP A 139 12.33 5.45 3.78
C ASP A 139 12.12 5.32 5.30
N LYS A 140 11.44 6.29 5.90
CA LYS A 140 11.08 6.31 7.31
C LYS A 140 9.90 7.26 7.55
N LEU A 141 8.95 6.82 8.36
CA LEU A 141 7.83 7.66 8.77
C LEU A 141 7.39 7.32 10.21
N SER A 142 7.29 8.34 11.05
CA SER A 142 6.68 8.25 12.38
C SER A 142 5.40 9.08 12.38
N VAL A 143 4.27 8.45 12.70
CA VAL A 143 2.96 9.09 12.60
C VAL A 143 2.00 8.55 13.66
N ARG A 144 1.03 9.36 14.09
CA ARG A 144 -0.05 8.86 14.94
C ARG A 144 -1.10 8.13 14.13
N ASN A 145 -1.60 8.76 13.07
CA ASN A 145 -2.60 8.16 12.19
C ASN A 145 -2.13 8.23 10.74
N LEU A 146 -2.13 7.08 10.06
CA LEU A 146 -1.80 6.95 8.63
C LEU A 146 -3.05 6.55 7.85
N ASN A 147 -3.34 7.27 6.78
CA ASN A 147 -4.31 6.88 5.76
C ASN A 147 -3.62 6.89 4.39
N LEU A 148 -3.55 5.74 3.73
CA LEU A 148 -2.89 5.57 2.45
C LEU A 148 -3.83 4.87 1.48
N ASN A 149 -4.23 5.57 0.41
CA ASN A 149 -5.08 5.05 -0.64
C ASN A 149 -4.30 5.01 -1.96
N LEU A 150 -4.15 3.83 -2.55
CA LEU A 150 -3.52 3.65 -3.84
C LEU A 150 -4.46 2.93 -4.80
N GLY A 151 -4.81 3.58 -5.92
CA GLY A 151 -5.65 2.96 -6.95
C GLY A 151 -4.92 1.84 -7.70
N ALA A 152 -3.73 2.12 -8.25
CA ALA A 152 -2.90 1.12 -8.93
C ALA A 152 -1.41 1.46 -8.85
N GLY A 153 -0.54 0.45 -8.67
CA GLY A 153 0.90 0.65 -8.66
C GLY A 153 1.63 -0.10 -7.56
N SER A 154 2.62 0.54 -6.94
CA SER A 154 3.40 -0.09 -5.87
C SER A 154 3.62 0.83 -4.68
N VAL A 155 3.57 0.23 -3.50
CA VAL A 155 3.90 0.87 -2.22
C VAL A 155 5.08 0.13 -1.60
N ASN A 156 6.15 0.83 -1.28
CA ASN A 156 7.27 0.31 -0.49
C ASN A 156 7.48 1.22 0.71
N ILE A 157 7.32 0.67 1.88
CA ILE A 157 7.52 1.40 3.15
C ILE A 157 8.58 0.66 3.96
N ASP A 158 9.60 1.39 4.36
CA ASP A 158 10.58 0.92 5.32
C ASP A 158 10.51 1.79 6.59
N ASN A 159 10.71 1.19 7.76
CA ASN A 159 10.75 1.87 9.06
C ASN A 159 9.50 2.75 9.36
N LEU A 160 8.31 2.17 9.24
CA LEU A 160 7.05 2.83 9.61
C LEU A 160 6.75 2.62 11.11
N MET A 161 6.49 3.71 11.80
CA MET A 161 6.03 3.69 13.18
C MET A 161 4.66 4.38 13.29
N VAL A 162 3.62 3.61 13.59
CA VAL A 162 2.24 4.10 13.75
C VAL A 162 1.80 3.94 15.21
N PHE A 163 1.46 5.06 15.85
CA PHE A 163 1.14 5.08 17.28
C PHE A 163 -0.33 4.82 17.58
N ASN A 164 -1.26 5.18 16.70
CA ASN A 164 -2.69 5.00 16.93
C ASN A 164 -3.32 4.00 15.94
N SER A 165 -3.38 4.38 14.66
CA SER A 165 -3.99 3.54 13.62
C SER A 165 -3.40 3.77 12.24
N ALA A 166 -3.38 2.72 11.43
CA ALA A 166 -3.08 2.80 10.00
C ALA A 166 -4.24 2.20 9.21
N SER A 167 -4.70 2.93 8.18
CA SER A 167 -5.58 2.41 7.15
C SER A 167 -4.84 2.46 5.81
N ILE A 168 -4.72 1.30 5.16
CA ILE A 168 -3.98 1.15 3.90
C ILE A 168 -4.89 0.43 2.91
N ASP A 169 -5.32 1.15 1.87
CA ASP A 169 -6.11 0.63 0.76
C ASP A 169 -5.23 0.55 -0.50
N GLY A 170 -4.93 -0.66 -0.92
CA GLY A 170 -4.16 -0.98 -2.11
C GLY A 170 -5.06 -1.62 -3.17
N GLY A 171 -5.57 -0.85 -4.14
CA GLY A 171 -6.51 -1.34 -5.15
C GLY A 171 -5.90 -2.46 -6.01
N ALA A 172 -4.87 -2.18 -6.82
CA ALA A 172 -4.21 -3.18 -7.65
C ALA A 172 -2.69 -2.97 -7.72
N GLY A 173 -1.91 -3.99 -7.40
CA GLY A 173 -0.45 -3.91 -7.52
C GLY A 173 0.34 -4.63 -6.43
N GLU A 174 1.38 -3.99 -5.93
CA GLU A 174 2.25 -4.57 -4.92
C GLU A 174 2.43 -3.62 -3.73
N THR A 175 2.23 -4.14 -2.52
CA THR A 175 2.51 -3.41 -1.28
C THR A 175 3.53 -4.18 -0.44
N VAL A 176 4.63 -3.52 -0.09
CA VAL A 176 5.70 -4.08 0.74
C VAL A 176 5.97 -3.15 1.91
N ILE A 177 5.81 -3.65 3.13
CA ILE A 177 6.08 -2.93 4.37
C ILE A 177 7.12 -3.71 5.17
N LYS A 178 8.18 -3.03 5.63
CA LYS A 178 9.27 -3.68 6.36
C LYS A 178 9.65 -2.88 7.61
N ASN A 179 10.28 -3.58 8.56
CA ASN A 179 10.90 -2.97 9.76
C ASN A 179 9.96 -2.00 10.48
N SER A 180 8.71 -2.39 10.68
CA SER A 180 7.65 -1.46 11.09
C SER A 180 6.98 -1.90 12.40
N ASP A 181 6.48 -0.90 13.14
CA ASP A 181 5.65 -1.11 14.32
C ASP A 181 4.31 -0.39 14.09
N ILE A 182 3.22 -1.14 14.05
CA ILE A 182 1.93 -0.60 13.62
C ILE A 182 0.85 -0.97 14.64
N ASN A 183 0.19 0.04 15.19
CA ASN A 183 -1.00 -0.15 16.01
C ASN A 183 -2.27 -0.07 15.16
N ASN A 184 -3.20 -0.99 15.39
CA ASN A 184 -4.53 -1.04 14.79
C ASN A 184 -4.49 -0.86 13.27
N LEU A 185 -3.96 -1.87 12.58
CA LEU A 185 -3.84 -1.89 11.12
C LEU A 185 -5.17 -2.32 10.49
N GLU A 186 -5.72 -1.50 9.62
CA GLU A 186 -6.73 -1.85 8.64
C GLU A 186 -6.06 -1.88 7.26
N LEU A 187 -6.07 -3.04 6.62
CA LEU A 187 -5.40 -3.23 5.33
C LEU A 187 -6.33 -3.94 4.36
N ASP A 188 -6.65 -3.24 3.28
CA ASP A 188 -7.44 -3.75 2.18
C ASP A 188 -6.58 -3.87 0.91
N MET A 189 -6.42 -5.08 0.38
CA MET A 189 -5.76 -5.33 -0.90
C MET A 189 -6.73 -5.97 -1.89
N GLY A 190 -7.06 -5.23 -2.95
CA GLY A 190 -7.96 -5.72 -3.99
C GLY A 190 -7.35 -6.85 -4.80
N VAL A 191 -6.32 -6.57 -5.61
CA VAL A 191 -5.66 -7.55 -6.49
C VAL A 191 -4.16 -7.34 -6.51
N GLY A 192 -3.38 -8.36 -6.18
CA GLY A 192 -1.94 -8.26 -6.31
C GLY A 192 -1.13 -9.03 -5.28
N ARG A 193 -0.01 -8.43 -4.89
CA ARG A 193 0.90 -8.99 -3.89
C ARG A 193 1.03 -8.06 -2.70
N PHE A 194 0.94 -8.65 -1.52
CA PHE A 194 1.17 -7.96 -0.26
C PHE A 194 2.27 -8.65 0.54
N SER A 195 3.18 -7.90 1.11
CA SER A 195 4.18 -8.40 2.04
C SER A 195 4.39 -7.43 3.19
N ILE A 196 4.24 -7.89 4.42
CA ILE A 196 4.53 -7.09 5.61
C ILE A 196 5.49 -7.84 6.53
N THR A 197 6.46 -7.12 7.09
CA THR A 197 7.32 -7.57 8.19
C THR A 197 7.27 -6.51 9.28
N ALA A 198 6.48 -6.75 10.32
CA ALA A 198 6.16 -5.74 11.33
C ALA A 198 5.75 -6.37 12.67
N THR A 199 5.89 -5.57 13.75
CA THR A 199 5.09 -5.77 14.97
C THR A 199 3.71 -5.16 14.72
N ILE A 200 2.66 -5.95 14.81
CA ILE A 200 1.27 -5.49 14.67
C ILE A 200 0.60 -5.59 16.03
N LEU A 201 0.19 -4.46 16.57
CA LEU A 201 -0.38 -4.34 17.91
C LEU A 201 -1.85 -3.93 17.86
N GLY A 202 -2.58 -4.26 18.93
CA GLY A 202 -3.98 -3.90 19.11
C GLY A 202 -4.94 -4.79 18.34
N ASN A 203 -5.93 -4.19 17.65
CA ASN A 203 -6.92 -4.92 16.85
C ASN A 203 -6.74 -4.51 15.38
N SER A 204 -6.44 -5.47 14.55
CA SER A 204 -6.11 -5.24 13.14
C SER A 204 -6.99 -6.10 12.25
N ASP A 205 -7.31 -5.57 11.09
CA ASP A 205 -8.09 -6.21 10.05
C ASP A 205 -7.28 -6.25 8.75
N ILE A 206 -7.15 -7.44 8.15
CA ILE A 206 -6.35 -7.64 6.94
C ILE A 206 -7.18 -8.39 5.92
N ASP A 207 -7.65 -7.67 4.92
CA ASP A 207 -8.41 -8.19 3.81
C ASP A 207 -7.54 -8.34 2.56
N HIS A 208 -7.47 -9.56 2.03
CA HIS A 208 -6.75 -9.85 0.80
C HIS A 208 -7.69 -10.47 -0.24
N GLY A 209 -8.06 -9.68 -1.25
CA GLY A 209 -9.02 -10.08 -2.28
C GLY A 209 -8.49 -11.18 -3.18
N VAL A 210 -7.53 -10.89 -4.07
CA VAL A 210 -6.98 -11.84 -5.05
C VAL A 210 -5.47 -11.72 -5.18
N GLY A 211 -4.73 -12.78 -4.91
CA GLY A 211 -3.29 -12.83 -5.12
C GLY A 211 -2.51 -13.55 -4.02
N GLU A 212 -1.37 -13.01 -3.65
CA GLU A 212 -0.46 -13.58 -2.65
C GLU A 212 -0.18 -12.58 -1.54
N ALA A 213 -0.35 -13.02 -0.28
CA ALA A 213 0.03 -12.24 0.89
C ALA A 213 1.04 -12.98 1.75
N ILE A 214 2.08 -12.27 2.21
CA ILE A 214 3.09 -12.77 3.16
C ILE A 214 3.11 -11.84 4.37
N ILE A 215 2.74 -12.35 5.53
CA ILE A 215 2.65 -11.61 6.79
C ILE A 215 3.69 -12.19 7.74
N ASN A 216 4.76 -11.46 7.97
CA ASN A 216 5.79 -11.80 8.93
C ASN A 216 5.59 -10.96 10.19
N LEU A 217 5.06 -11.57 11.23
CA LEU A 217 4.82 -10.95 12.52
C LEU A 217 6.10 -11.00 13.36
N LEU A 218 6.58 -9.84 13.76
CA LEU A 218 7.70 -9.74 14.69
C LEU A 218 7.18 -9.90 16.13
N GLY A 219 7.91 -10.67 16.96
CA GLY A 219 7.56 -10.94 18.33
C GLY A 219 7.18 -12.41 18.61
N ASP A 220 6.69 -12.67 19.82
CA ASP A 220 6.30 -14.03 20.22
C ASP A 220 4.90 -14.38 19.68
N ALA A 221 4.75 -15.58 19.13
CA ALA A 221 3.45 -16.10 18.68
C ALA A 221 2.37 -16.10 19.78
N MET A 222 2.77 -16.15 21.06
CA MET A 222 1.84 -16.09 22.19
C MET A 222 1.21 -14.70 22.38
N GLU A 223 1.76 -13.65 21.80
CA GLU A 223 1.23 -12.28 21.86
C GLU A 223 0.07 -12.07 20.90
N TYR A 224 -0.14 -12.98 19.94
CA TYR A 224 -1.10 -12.83 18.86
C TYR A 224 -2.29 -13.79 18.97
N GLN A 225 -3.43 -13.33 18.50
CA GLN A 225 -4.61 -14.12 18.16
C GLN A 225 -4.99 -13.82 16.73
N ILE A 226 -5.00 -14.83 15.85
CA ILE A 226 -5.35 -14.66 14.43
C ILE A 226 -6.66 -15.40 14.18
N ASN A 227 -7.68 -14.67 13.77
CA ASN A 227 -8.95 -15.21 13.32
C ASN A 227 -8.90 -15.31 11.78
N VAL A 228 -9.05 -16.50 11.25
CA VAL A 228 -8.91 -16.75 9.81
C VAL A 228 -10.26 -17.02 9.18
N SER A 229 -10.60 -16.20 8.19
CA SER A 229 -11.71 -16.42 7.26
C SER A 229 -11.13 -16.57 5.84
N LYS A 230 -11.61 -17.52 5.06
CA LYS A 230 -11.14 -17.71 3.68
C LYS A 230 -12.21 -18.19 2.73
N GLY A 231 -12.14 -17.67 1.50
CA GLY A 231 -12.96 -18.13 0.38
C GLY A 231 -12.34 -19.34 -0.35
N LEU A 232 -11.89 -19.11 -1.59
CA LEU A 232 -11.22 -20.15 -2.42
C LEU A 232 -9.70 -20.16 -2.29
N GLY A 233 -9.19 -19.41 -1.31
CA GLY A 233 -7.76 -19.30 -1.05
C GLY A 233 -7.22 -20.35 -0.07
N SER A 234 -5.91 -20.34 0.08
CA SER A 234 -5.19 -21.10 1.11
C SER A 234 -4.56 -20.16 2.14
N VAL A 235 -4.68 -20.52 3.42
CA VAL A 235 -3.99 -19.82 4.50
C VAL A 235 -3.09 -20.79 5.23
N SER A 236 -1.84 -20.41 5.47
CA SER A 236 -0.91 -21.15 6.30
C SER A 236 -0.32 -20.27 7.40
N VAL A 237 -0.13 -20.83 8.58
CA VAL A 237 0.54 -20.18 9.72
C VAL A 237 1.69 -21.07 10.17
N ASP A 238 2.92 -20.57 10.18
CA ASP A 238 4.16 -21.32 10.43
C ASP A 238 4.22 -22.65 9.65
N GLY A 239 3.90 -22.61 8.37
CA GLY A 239 3.90 -23.76 7.46
C GLY A 239 2.75 -24.75 7.67
N LYS A 240 1.81 -24.50 8.59
CA LYS A 240 0.64 -25.35 8.79
C LYS A 240 -0.57 -24.76 8.06
N ASN A 241 -1.22 -25.55 7.21
CA ASN A 241 -2.46 -25.15 6.55
C ASN A 241 -3.59 -24.95 7.57
N ILE A 242 -4.29 -23.84 7.46
CA ILE A 242 -5.36 -23.44 8.37
C ILE A 242 -6.72 -23.63 7.68
N ASN A 243 -7.68 -24.18 8.42
CA ASN A 243 -9.05 -24.32 7.96
C ASN A 243 -9.78 -22.98 8.04
N ASN A 244 -10.87 -22.86 7.27
CA ASN A 244 -11.76 -21.71 7.37
C ASN A 244 -12.39 -21.59 8.77
N ASN A 245 -12.63 -20.38 9.23
CA ASN A 245 -13.19 -20.05 10.54
C ASN A 245 -12.35 -20.61 11.72
N SER A 246 -11.04 -20.58 11.59
CA SER A 246 -10.11 -21.02 12.64
C SER A 246 -9.59 -19.84 13.44
N ILE A 247 -9.34 -20.06 14.73
CA ILE A 247 -8.68 -19.14 15.64
C ILE A 247 -7.33 -19.73 16.02
N ILE A 248 -6.25 -18.99 15.85
CA ILE A 248 -4.89 -19.39 16.18
C ILE A 248 -4.36 -18.46 17.27
N GLY A 249 -3.87 -19.04 18.36
CA GLY A 249 -3.38 -18.28 19.52
C GLY A 249 -4.50 -17.67 20.36
N ASN A 250 -4.09 -16.95 21.41
CA ASN A 250 -4.98 -16.27 22.36
C ASN A 250 -4.33 -15.02 22.95
N GLY A 251 -3.40 -14.43 22.20
CA GLY A 251 -2.70 -13.21 22.59
C GLY A 251 -3.60 -11.98 22.64
N MET A 252 -3.04 -10.88 23.09
CA MET A 252 -3.76 -9.60 23.21
C MET A 252 -3.86 -8.87 21.88
N ASN A 253 -2.89 -9.07 20.97
CA ASN A 253 -2.91 -8.49 19.63
C ASN A 253 -3.77 -9.37 18.72
N LYS A 254 -4.87 -8.82 18.25
CA LYS A 254 -5.84 -9.55 17.43
C LYS A 254 -5.71 -9.15 15.97
N ILE A 255 -5.71 -10.16 15.11
CA ILE A 255 -5.69 -9.98 13.67
C ILE A 255 -6.86 -10.78 13.09
N ASP A 256 -7.82 -10.07 12.53
CA ASP A 256 -8.85 -10.64 11.68
C ASP A 256 -8.30 -10.70 10.26
N LEU A 257 -8.19 -11.92 9.69
CA LEU A 257 -7.55 -12.20 8.42
C LEU A 257 -8.53 -12.81 7.44
N ASP A 258 -8.93 -12.04 6.45
CA ASP A 258 -9.80 -12.49 5.37
C ASP A 258 -9.02 -12.71 4.07
N CYS A 259 -9.15 -13.91 3.50
CA CYS A 259 -8.51 -14.30 2.24
C CYS A 259 -9.53 -14.70 1.21
N GLY A 260 -9.67 -13.93 0.12
CA GLY A 260 -10.59 -14.23 -0.97
C GLY A 260 -10.11 -15.38 -1.86
N VAL A 261 -9.23 -15.11 -2.83
CA VAL A 261 -8.71 -16.07 -3.81
C VAL A 261 -7.19 -15.95 -3.91
N GLY A 262 -6.47 -17.02 -3.58
CA GLY A 262 -5.00 -17.02 -3.66
C GLY A 262 -4.34 -17.67 -2.45
N SER A 263 -3.27 -17.08 -1.97
CA SER A 263 -2.53 -17.64 -0.82
C SER A 263 -2.13 -16.57 0.18
N VAL A 264 -2.33 -16.88 1.46
CA VAL A 264 -1.81 -16.08 2.57
C VAL A 264 -0.89 -16.95 3.42
N VAL A 265 0.31 -16.45 3.66
CA VAL A 265 1.32 -17.09 4.52
C VAL A 265 1.59 -16.17 5.70
N VAL A 266 1.38 -16.66 6.90
CA VAL A 266 1.71 -15.95 8.13
C VAL A 266 2.87 -16.68 8.81
N ASN A 267 3.92 -15.94 9.17
CA ASN A 267 5.08 -16.44 9.90
C ASN A 267 5.30 -15.60 11.15
N PHE A 268 5.74 -16.23 12.24
CA PHE A 268 6.23 -15.54 13.42
C PHE A 268 7.76 -15.48 13.37
N LEU A 269 8.31 -14.28 13.34
CA LEU A 269 9.75 -14.04 13.33
C LEU A 269 10.20 -13.57 14.73
N ARG A 270 11.14 -14.32 15.32
CA ARG A 270 11.71 -14.06 16.65
C ARG A 270 12.99 -13.26 16.56
#